data_9be6c5fcd3b2dbb82cfd637b30a8acb4
#
_entry.id   9be6c5fcd3b2dbb82cfd637b30a8acb4
#
_cell.length_a   1.000
_cell.length_b   1.000
_cell.length_c   1.000
_cell.angle_alpha   90.00
_cell.angle_beta   90.00
_cell.angle_gamma   90.00
#
_symmetry.space_group_name_H-M   'P 1'
#
loop_
_entity.id
_entity.type
_entity.pdbx_description
1 polymer ?
#
loop_
_entity_poly.entity_id
_entity_poly.type
_entity_poly.pdbx_seq_one_letter_code
_entity_poly.pdbx_strand_id
1 'polypeptide(L)'
;MYQALYRKWRPKVFSDVIGQEHITETLKKQVAEGRTSHAYLFTGTRGTGKTTCAKILAKAVNCEHPVNGDPCCQCPSCLGLESGSFLDVLELDAASNNGVDQVRALRDEAIYAPANVKKRVYIVDEVHMLSTAAFNALLKILEEPPAHLMFILATTELHKVPATILSRCQRYSFKRILPKDIAQRLTYVAGQEHIDLTADGAELLSRLADGALRDGLSLLDQCAAAGGT
;
A
#
# COMPACT_ATOMS: atom_id res chain seq x y z
N MET A 1 6.12 24.46 -1.15
CA MET A 1 6.17 23.76 0.17
C MET A 1 6.99 22.50 -0.01
N TYR A 2 8.03 22.29 0.81
CA TYR A 2 8.87 21.11 0.76
C TYR A 2 8.08 19.83 1.07
N GLN A 3 8.26 18.79 0.27
CA GLN A 3 7.65 17.48 0.48
C GLN A 3 8.75 16.42 0.51
N ALA A 4 8.78 15.60 1.57
CA ALA A 4 9.77 14.55 1.73
C ALA A 4 9.78 13.58 0.52
N LEU A 5 10.97 13.17 0.08
CA LEU A 5 11.17 12.37 -1.13
C LEU A 5 10.37 11.07 -1.11
N TYR A 6 10.28 10.38 0.03
CA TYR A 6 9.51 9.15 0.15
C TYR A 6 7.99 9.32 -0.06
N ARG A 7 7.46 10.54 0.07
CA ARG A 7 6.07 10.88 -0.24
C ARG A 7 5.92 11.29 -1.70
N LYS A 8 6.81 12.17 -2.18
CA LYS A 8 6.80 12.67 -3.56
C LYS A 8 6.99 11.55 -4.57
N TRP A 9 7.90 10.60 -4.28
CA TRP A 9 8.27 9.48 -5.16
C TRP A 9 7.55 8.18 -4.82
N ARG A 10 6.42 8.26 -4.12
CA ARG A 10 5.58 7.09 -3.86
C ARG A 10 5.00 6.58 -5.18
N PRO A 11 5.17 5.30 -5.54
CA PRO A 11 4.59 4.74 -6.74
C PRO A 11 3.08 4.96 -6.83
N LYS A 12 2.60 5.32 -8.02
CA LYS A 12 1.18 5.55 -8.32
C LYS A 12 0.55 4.41 -9.11
N VAL A 13 1.38 3.56 -9.70
CA VAL A 13 1.03 2.38 -10.50
C VAL A 13 1.87 1.19 -10.07
N PHE A 14 1.40 -0.03 -10.31
CA PHE A 14 2.15 -1.24 -9.96
C PHE A 14 3.48 -1.34 -10.70
N SER A 15 3.53 -0.87 -11.94
CA SER A 15 4.73 -0.89 -12.77
C SER A 15 5.90 -0.07 -12.20
N ASP A 16 5.63 0.89 -11.30
CA ASP A 16 6.65 1.70 -10.62
C ASP A 16 7.14 1.09 -9.29
N VAL A 17 6.50 0.03 -8.82
CA VAL A 17 6.89 -0.65 -7.59
C VAL A 17 8.08 -1.55 -7.87
N ILE A 18 9.18 -1.36 -7.14
CA ILE A 18 10.40 -2.14 -7.32
C ILE A 18 10.48 -3.32 -6.32
N GLY A 19 11.08 -4.41 -6.77
CA GLY A 19 11.43 -5.55 -5.91
C GLY A 19 10.26 -6.44 -5.49
N GLN A 20 9.05 -6.23 -6.05
CA GLN A 20 7.83 -6.97 -5.71
C GLN A 20 7.10 -7.50 -6.96
N GLU A 21 7.81 -7.77 -8.04
CA GLU A 21 7.24 -8.12 -9.35
C GLU A 21 6.31 -9.34 -9.27
N HIS A 22 6.66 -10.33 -8.43
CA HIS A 22 5.84 -11.53 -8.18
C HIS A 22 4.45 -11.21 -7.60
N ILE A 23 4.31 -10.07 -6.89
CA ILE A 23 3.04 -9.60 -6.35
C ILE A 23 2.34 -8.69 -7.35
N THR A 24 3.05 -7.69 -7.86
CA THR A 24 2.46 -6.66 -8.72
C THR A 24 1.91 -7.23 -10.02
N GLU A 25 2.61 -8.19 -10.65
CA GLU A 25 2.12 -8.86 -11.86
C GLU A 25 0.85 -9.68 -11.58
N THR A 26 0.77 -10.34 -10.43
CA THR A 26 -0.43 -11.10 -10.05
C THR A 26 -1.61 -10.16 -9.79
N LEU A 27 -1.40 -9.07 -9.07
CA LEU A 27 -2.46 -8.09 -8.79
C LEU A 27 -2.95 -7.40 -10.07
N LYS A 28 -2.03 -7.01 -10.97
CA LYS A 28 -2.36 -6.45 -12.29
C LYS A 28 -3.25 -7.41 -13.09
N LYS A 29 -2.88 -8.67 -13.13
CA LYS A 29 -3.67 -9.70 -13.82
C LYS A 29 -5.07 -9.83 -13.23
N GLN A 30 -5.20 -9.90 -11.92
CA GLN A 30 -6.50 -9.97 -11.26
C GLN A 30 -7.39 -8.76 -11.56
N VAL A 31 -6.82 -7.56 -11.57
CA VAL A 31 -7.54 -6.33 -11.94
C VAL A 31 -7.99 -6.37 -13.41
N ALA A 32 -7.07 -6.73 -14.32
CA ALA A 32 -7.37 -6.81 -15.76
C ALA A 32 -8.46 -7.84 -16.10
N GLU A 33 -8.49 -8.96 -15.38
CA GLU A 33 -9.48 -10.04 -15.57
C GLU A 33 -10.78 -9.82 -14.76
N GLY A 34 -10.85 -8.77 -13.92
CA GLY A 34 -11.98 -8.54 -13.02
C GLY A 34 -12.15 -9.61 -11.92
N ARG A 35 -11.09 -10.33 -11.60
CA ARG A 35 -11.06 -11.46 -10.63
C ARG A 35 -10.43 -11.09 -9.30
N THR A 36 -10.74 -9.91 -8.80
CA THR A 36 -10.22 -9.46 -7.50
C THR A 36 -10.93 -10.13 -6.33
N SER A 37 -10.19 -10.42 -5.27
CA SER A 37 -10.74 -10.94 -4.01
C SER A 37 -11.44 -9.84 -3.20
N HIS A 38 -12.30 -10.26 -2.28
CA HIS A 38 -12.89 -9.36 -1.29
C HIS A 38 -11.95 -9.01 -0.14
N ALA A 39 -10.89 -9.80 0.08
CA ALA A 39 -9.92 -9.57 1.14
C ALA A 39 -8.50 -9.98 0.74
N TYR A 40 -7.56 -9.08 1.01
CA TYR A 40 -6.12 -9.27 0.81
C TYR A 40 -5.38 -9.10 2.14
N LEU A 41 -4.32 -9.86 2.33
CA LEU A 41 -3.40 -9.66 3.44
C LEU A 41 -1.96 -9.52 2.90
N PHE A 42 -1.39 -8.35 3.06
CA PHE A 42 -0.02 -8.02 2.68
C PHE A 42 0.89 -8.14 3.90
N THR A 43 1.89 -8.99 3.81
CA THR A 43 2.84 -9.26 4.90
C THR A 43 4.26 -8.90 4.49
N GLY A 44 5.12 -8.59 5.43
CA GLY A 44 6.52 -8.26 5.18
C GLY A 44 7.01 -7.11 6.04
N THR A 45 8.33 -6.88 6.03
CA THR A 45 8.95 -5.83 6.82
C THR A 45 8.48 -4.44 6.41
N ARG A 46 8.72 -3.45 7.27
CA ARG A 46 8.36 -2.05 7.01
C ARG A 46 9.11 -1.52 5.78
N GLY A 47 8.48 -0.65 5.02
CA GLY A 47 9.11 0.06 3.89
C GLY A 47 9.27 -0.75 2.61
N THR A 48 8.68 -1.95 2.51
CA THR A 48 8.76 -2.84 1.34
C THR A 48 7.65 -2.61 0.30
N GLY A 49 6.71 -1.69 0.56
CA GLY A 49 5.68 -1.29 -0.41
C GLY A 49 4.26 -1.80 -0.12
N LYS A 50 3.98 -2.42 1.03
CA LYS A 50 2.64 -2.95 1.37
C LYS A 50 1.53 -1.92 1.24
N THR A 51 1.62 -0.82 1.97
CA THR A 51 0.61 0.26 1.96
C THR A 51 0.54 0.96 0.60
N THR A 52 1.67 1.07 -0.09
CA THR A 52 1.74 1.60 -1.46
C THR A 52 0.95 0.72 -2.42
N CYS A 53 1.20 -0.59 -2.45
CA CYS A 53 0.46 -1.53 -3.29
C CYS A 53 -1.02 -1.59 -2.90
N ALA A 54 -1.37 -1.46 -1.61
CA ALA A 54 -2.76 -1.38 -1.18
C ALA A 54 -3.49 -0.17 -1.79
N LYS A 55 -2.87 1.00 -1.77
CA LYS A 55 -3.43 2.22 -2.39
C LYS A 55 -3.53 2.12 -3.91
N ILE A 56 -2.53 1.53 -4.56
CA ILE A 56 -2.57 1.30 -6.01
C ILE A 56 -3.70 0.32 -6.35
N LEU A 57 -3.85 -0.78 -5.61
CA LEU A 57 -4.92 -1.76 -5.82
C LEU A 57 -6.29 -1.12 -5.64
N ALA A 58 -6.50 -0.35 -4.56
CA ALA A 58 -7.74 0.37 -4.31
C ALA A 58 -8.12 1.32 -5.46
N LYS A 59 -7.12 2.00 -6.03
CA LYS A 59 -7.31 2.87 -7.20
C LYS A 59 -7.54 2.07 -8.48
N ALA A 60 -6.82 0.97 -8.70
CA ALA A 60 -6.92 0.14 -9.90
C ALA A 60 -8.30 -0.54 -10.04
N VAL A 61 -8.85 -1.09 -8.95
CA VAL A 61 -10.19 -1.72 -8.97
C VAL A 61 -11.31 -0.73 -9.22
N ASN A 62 -11.09 0.55 -8.92
CA ASN A 62 -12.03 1.64 -9.10
C ASN A 62 -11.78 2.45 -10.39
N CYS A 63 -10.67 2.20 -11.06
CA CYS A 63 -10.33 2.89 -12.29
C CYS A 63 -11.35 2.61 -13.41
N GLU A 64 -11.72 3.64 -14.15
CA GLU A 64 -12.68 3.52 -15.26
C GLU A 64 -12.00 2.88 -16.49
N HIS A 65 -10.70 3.12 -16.66
CA HIS A 65 -9.92 2.68 -17.81
C HIS A 65 -8.55 2.13 -17.37
N PRO A 66 -8.50 0.97 -16.67
CA PRO A 66 -7.22 0.39 -16.25
C PRO A 66 -6.40 -0.04 -17.48
N VAL A 67 -5.09 0.20 -17.43
CA VAL A 67 -4.16 -0.16 -18.51
C VAL A 67 -3.33 -1.36 -18.04
N ASN A 68 -3.58 -2.53 -18.60
CA ASN A 68 -2.92 -3.78 -18.20
C ASN A 68 -2.98 -4.05 -16.67
N GLY A 69 -4.07 -3.66 -16.02
CA GLY A 69 -4.25 -3.79 -14.58
C GLY A 69 -3.70 -2.65 -13.73
N ASP A 70 -2.94 -1.72 -14.31
CA ASP A 70 -2.56 -0.47 -13.65
C ASP A 70 -3.67 0.57 -13.70
N PRO A 71 -3.84 1.42 -12.66
CA PRO A 71 -4.76 2.53 -12.72
C PRO A 71 -4.29 3.58 -13.75
N CYS A 72 -5.21 4.17 -14.50
CA CYS A 72 -4.86 5.18 -15.52
C CYS A 72 -4.36 6.50 -14.91
N CYS A 73 -4.61 6.78 -13.64
CA CYS A 73 -4.26 7.99 -12.91
C CYS A 73 -4.84 9.31 -13.49
N GLN A 74 -5.81 9.24 -14.40
CA GLN A 74 -6.36 10.39 -15.10
C GLN A 74 -7.89 10.47 -15.06
N CYS A 75 -8.59 9.35 -14.88
CA CYS A 75 -10.05 9.35 -14.81
C CYS A 75 -10.55 10.00 -13.51
N PRO A 76 -11.82 10.45 -13.46
CA PRO A 76 -12.42 11.06 -12.27
C PRO A 76 -12.25 10.23 -11.00
N SER A 77 -12.42 8.90 -11.10
CA SER A 77 -12.23 7.98 -9.97
C SER A 77 -10.78 7.99 -9.44
N CYS A 78 -9.79 7.92 -10.32
CA CYS A 78 -8.38 7.99 -9.93
C CYS A 78 -8.01 9.32 -9.27
N LEU A 79 -8.46 10.43 -9.86
CA LEU A 79 -8.18 11.78 -9.35
C LEU A 79 -8.91 12.04 -8.03
N GLY A 80 -10.17 11.63 -7.92
CA GLY A 80 -10.95 11.77 -6.69
C GLY A 80 -10.38 10.98 -5.52
N LEU A 81 -9.89 9.76 -5.76
CA LEU A 81 -9.22 8.96 -4.74
C LEU A 81 -7.85 9.52 -4.35
N GLU A 82 -7.09 10.03 -5.32
CA GLU A 82 -5.76 10.60 -5.05
C GLU A 82 -5.84 11.92 -4.27
N SER A 83 -6.83 12.76 -4.56
CA SER A 83 -7.07 14.02 -3.85
C SER A 83 -7.72 13.84 -2.48
N GLY A 84 -8.24 12.64 -2.17
CA GLY A 84 -9.03 12.38 -0.96
C GLY A 84 -10.45 12.96 -1.01
N SER A 85 -10.93 13.40 -2.19
CA SER A 85 -12.30 13.89 -2.36
C SER A 85 -13.33 12.78 -2.26
N PHE A 86 -12.95 11.54 -2.61
CA PHE A 86 -13.81 10.37 -2.50
C PHE A 86 -13.47 9.59 -1.23
N LEU A 87 -14.46 9.49 -0.35
CA LEU A 87 -14.31 8.82 0.96
C LEU A 87 -14.56 7.31 0.89
N ASP A 88 -14.74 6.78 -0.30
CA ASP A 88 -15.01 5.34 -0.50
C ASP A 88 -13.77 4.45 -0.33
N VAL A 89 -12.59 5.04 -0.27
CA VAL A 89 -11.34 4.37 0.12
C VAL A 89 -10.85 4.97 1.42
N LEU A 90 -10.90 4.17 2.49
CA LEU A 90 -10.49 4.58 3.83
C LEU A 90 -9.24 3.83 4.26
N GLU A 91 -8.25 4.57 4.76
CA GLU A 91 -7.06 4.02 5.39
C GLU A 91 -7.16 4.15 6.91
N LEU A 92 -7.08 3.01 7.59
CA LEU A 92 -7.06 2.91 9.05
C LEU A 92 -5.70 2.39 9.50
N ASP A 93 -5.00 3.15 10.32
CA ASP A 93 -3.83 2.67 11.04
C ASP A 93 -4.28 2.03 12.36
N ALA A 94 -4.18 0.71 12.45
CA ALA A 94 -4.59 -0.04 13.64
C ALA A 94 -3.69 0.22 14.86
N ALA A 95 -2.50 0.78 14.69
CA ALA A 95 -1.67 1.20 15.80
C ALA A 95 -2.30 2.39 16.58
N SER A 96 -2.97 3.28 15.85
CA SER A 96 -3.67 4.44 16.42
C SER A 96 -5.15 4.19 16.69
N ASN A 97 -5.76 3.21 15.99
CA ASN A 97 -7.20 2.94 15.97
C ASN A 97 -7.47 1.43 16.16
N ASN A 98 -7.13 0.89 17.31
CA ASN A 98 -7.18 -0.56 17.60
C ASN A 98 -8.48 -1.05 18.24
N GLY A 99 -9.39 -0.14 18.53
CA GLY A 99 -10.63 -0.44 19.27
C GLY A 99 -11.71 -1.10 18.41
N VAL A 100 -12.61 -1.81 19.09
CA VAL A 100 -13.75 -2.47 18.44
C VAL A 100 -14.73 -1.49 17.81
N ASP A 101 -14.86 -0.29 18.35
CA ASP A 101 -15.85 0.70 17.87
C ASP A 101 -15.46 1.26 16.49
N GLN A 102 -14.16 1.42 16.21
CA GLN A 102 -13.70 1.80 14.87
C GLN A 102 -14.05 0.72 13.83
N VAL A 103 -13.84 -0.56 14.14
CA VAL A 103 -14.17 -1.66 13.24
C VAL A 103 -15.67 -1.83 13.08
N ARG A 104 -16.45 -1.60 14.15
CA ARG A 104 -17.93 -1.60 14.08
C ARG A 104 -18.45 -0.47 13.19
N ALA A 105 -17.87 0.72 13.30
CA ALA A 105 -18.22 1.84 12.43
C ALA A 105 -17.97 1.49 10.96
N LEU A 106 -16.81 0.89 10.62
CA LEU A 106 -16.54 0.41 9.27
C LEU A 106 -17.58 -0.61 8.79
N ARG A 107 -17.99 -1.53 9.66
CA ARG A 107 -19.02 -2.53 9.34
C ARG A 107 -20.36 -1.86 9.03
N ASP A 108 -20.77 -0.91 9.85
CA ASP A 108 -22.06 -0.26 9.71
C ASP A 108 -22.12 0.61 8.44
N GLU A 109 -21.00 1.22 8.07
CA GLU A 109 -20.85 1.92 6.79
C GLU A 109 -20.77 0.97 5.58
N ALA A 110 -20.21 -0.22 5.75
CA ALA A 110 -19.99 -1.19 4.66
C ALA A 110 -21.29 -1.69 4.02
N ILE A 111 -22.40 -1.60 4.72
CA ILE A 111 -23.73 -2.00 4.21
C ILE A 111 -24.14 -1.13 3.02
N TYR A 112 -23.72 0.13 3.02
CA TYR A 112 -24.09 1.07 1.97
C TYR A 112 -23.15 0.97 0.78
N ALA A 113 -23.72 0.95 -0.43
CA ALA A 113 -22.94 0.99 -1.67
C ALA A 113 -22.09 2.28 -1.75
N PRO A 114 -20.91 2.23 -2.38
CA PRO A 114 -20.08 3.41 -2.57
C PRO A 114 -20.81 4.45 -3.44
N ALA A 115 -20.55 5.74 -3.16
CA ALA A 115 -21.23 6.83 -3.83
C ALA A 115 -20.59 7.19 -5.19
N ASN A 116 -19.25 7.11 -5.28
CA ASN A 116 -18.50 7.69 -6.40
C ASN A 116 -17.66 6.67 -7.17
N VAL A 117 -17.53 5.45 -6.69
CA VAL A 117 -16.64 4.41 -7.23
C VAL A 117 -17.33 3.04 -7.27
N LYS A 118 -16.70 2.06 -7.91
CA LYS A 118 -17.25 0.69 -8.04
C LYS A 118 -17.18 -0.10 -6.74
N LYS A 119 -16.08 0.07 -5.98
CA LYS A 119 -15.83 -0.68 -4.76
C LYS A 119 -15.43 0.24 -3.61
N ARG A 120 -16.05 0.02 -2.46
CA ARG A 120 -15.57 0.57 -1.19
C ARG A 120 -14.39 -0.25 -0.72
N VAL A 121 -13.27 0.41 -0.40
CA VAL A 121 -12.04 -0.27 0.00
C VAL A 121 -11.60 0.22 1.37
N TYR A 122 -11.41 -0.71 2.29
CA TYR A 122 -10.82 -0.45 3.59
C TYR A 122 -9.40 -0.99 3.64
N ILE A 123 -8.43 -0.09 3.79
CA ILE A 123 -7.02 -0.42 3.99
C ILE A 123 -6.76 -0.35 5.48
N VAL A 124 -6.42 -1.49 6.11
CA VAL A 124 -6.08 -1.55 7.54
C VAL A 124 -4.59 -1.84 7.66
N ASP A 125 -3.82 -0.82 7.98
CA ASP A 125 -2.38 -0.95 8.19
C ASP A 125 -2.07 -1.39 9.63
N GLU A 126 -0.98 -2.15 9.78
CA GLU A 126 -0.56 -2.77 11.05
C GLU A 126 -1.72 -3.53 11.75
N VAL A 127 -2.47 -4.33 10.98
CA VAL A 127 -3.69 -5.00 11.43
C VAL A 127 -3.49 -5.88 12.67
N HIS A 128 -2.26 -6.37 12.93
CA HIS A 128 -1.92 -7.14 14.12
C HIS A 128 -2.09 -6.34 15.43
N MET A 129 -2.20 -5.02 15.37
CA MET A 129 -2.42 -4.14 16.53
C MET A 129 -3.89 -4.06 16.97
N LEU A 130 -4.82 -4.60 16.19
CA LEU A 130 -6.23 -4.63 16.57
C LEU A 130 -6.44 -5.43 17.85
N SER A 131 -7.38 -5.00 18.71
CA SER A 131 -7.83 -5.75 19.86
C SER A 131 -8.52 -7.05 19.44
N THR A 132 -8.61 -8.02 20.34
CA THR A 132 -9.34 -9.28 20.09
C THR A 132 -10.80 -9.04 19.71
N ALA A 133 -11.45 -8.08 20.36
CA ALA A 133 -12.84 -7.70 20.04
C ALA A 133 -12.94 -7.06 18.64
N ALA A 134 -11.94 -6.26 18.23
CA ALA A 134 -11.89 -5.68 16.90
C ALA A 134 -11.67 -6.76 15.82
N PHE A 135 -10.79 -7.73 16.05
CA PHE A 135 -10.64 -8.89 15.15
C PHE A 135 -11.93 -9.69 14.99
N ASN A 136 -12.67 -9.92 16.06
CA ASN A 136 -13.95 -10.63 16.00
C ASN A 136 -15.01 -9.83 15.21
N ALA A 137 -15.01 -8.51 15.33
CA ALA A 137 -15.88 -7.65 14.54
C ALA A 137 -15.50 -7.68 13.05
N LEU A 138 -14.19 -7.62 12.73
CA LEU A 138 -13.68 -7.72 11.35
C LEU A 138 -14.00 -9.09 10.74
N LEU A 139 -13.85 -10.18 11.49
CA LEU A 139 -14.14 -11.53 11.05
C LEU A 139 -15.57 -11.67 10.53
N LYS A 140 -16.55 -11.09 11.23
CA LYS A 140 -17.97 -11.13 10.80
C LYS A 140 -18.19 -10.50 9.42
N ILE A 141 -17.46 -9.42 9.11
CA ILE A 141 -17.55 -8.78 7.79
C ILE A 141 -16.86 -9.64 6.73
N LEU A 142 -15.73 -10.26 7.07
CA LEU A 142 -14.97 -11.09 6.13
C LEU A 142 -15.67 -12.42 5.81
N GLU A 143 -16.56 -12.90 6.67
CA GLU A 143 -17.35 -14.12 6.45
C GLU A 143 -18.45 -13.91 5.41
N GLU A 144 -19.14 -12.78 5.47
CA GLU A 144 -20.24 -12.42 4.58
C GLU A 144 -20.06 -11.00 4.04
N PRO A 145 -19.05 -10.76 3.19
CA PRO A 145 -18.75 -9.42 2.71
C PRO A 145 -19.80 -8.97 1.67
N PRO A 146 -20.25 -7.71 1.72
CA PRO A 146 -21.00 -7.12 0.62
C PRO A 146 -20.20 -7.17 -0.69
N ALA A 147 -20.86 -7.39 -1.82
CA ALA A 147 -20.20 -7.54 -3.12
C ALA A 147 -19.36 -6.31 -3.54
N HIS A 148 -19.72 -5.13 -3.03
CA HIS A 148 -19.05 -3.86 -3.32
C HIS A 148 -17.89 -3.55 -2.35
N LEU A 149 -17.63 -4.41 -1.35
CA LEU A 149 -16.61 -4.19 -0.33
C LEU A 149 -15.33 -4.97 -0.62
N MET A 150 -14.19 -4.33 -0.35
CA MET A 150 -12.87 -4.95 -0.40
C MET A 150 -12.07 -4.53 0.83
N PHE A 151 -11.43 -5.51 1.48
CA PHE A 151 -10.44 -5.28 2.53
C PHE A 151 -9.03 -5.49 2.01
N ILE A 152 -8.12 -4.62 2.37
CA ILE A 152 -6.67 -4.79 2.17
C ILE A 152 -6.00 -4.61 3.52
N LEU A 153 -5.63 -5.71 4.13
CA LEU A 153 -4.98 -5.74 5.44
C LEU A 153 -3.45 -5.77 5.23
N ALA A 154 -2.71 -5.03 6.03
CA ALA A 154 -1.26 -5.06 6.00
C ALA A 154 -0.70 -5.33 7.40
N THR A 155 0.38 -6.11 7.48
CA THR A 155 1.03 -6.42 8.76
C THR A 155 2.52 -6.65 8.59
N THR A 156 3.29 -6.21 9.57
CA THR A 156 4.70 -6.58 9.74
C THR A 156 4.87 -7.85 10.57
N GLU A 157 3.82 -8.30 11.28
CA GLU A 157 3.87 -9.42 12.23
C GLU A 157 2.74 -10.44 11.96
N LEU A 158 2.94 -11.24 10.90
CA LEU A 158 1.96 -12.24 10.46
C LEU A 158 1.52 -13.19 11.58
N HIS A 159 2.44 -13.59 12.46
CA HIS A 159 2.18 -14.55 13.54
C HIS A 159 1.19 -14.03 14.60
N LYS A 160 0.97 -12.72 14.67
CA LYS A 160 0.00 -12.09 15.58
C LYS A 160 -1.41 -11.98 14.97
N VAL A 161 -1.57 -12.27 13.68
CA VAL A 161 -2.89 -12.24 13.03
C VAL A 161 -3.59 -13.58 13.24
N PRO A 162 -4.85 -13.59 13.73
CA PRO A 162 -5.58 -14.84 13.97
C PRO A 162 -5.74 -15.70 12.71
N ALA A 163 -5.61 -17.01 12.86
CA ALA A 163 -5.75 -17.98 11.77
C ALA A 163 -7.12 -17.87 11.05
N THR A 164 -8.16 -17.48 11.78
CA THR A 164 -9.50 -17.26 11.22
C THR A 164 -9.57 -16.11 10.24
N ILE A 165 -8.76 -15.05 10.42
CA ILE A 165 -8.58 -13.95 9.47
C ILE A 165 -7.74 -14.43 8.28
N LEU A 166 -6.61 -15.12 8.57
CA LEU A 166 -5.68 -15.61 7.54
C LEU A 166 -6.36 -16.51 6.51
N SER A 167 -7.29 -17.36 6.95
CA SER A 167 -8.00 -18.30 6.06
C SER A 167 -8.98 -17.64 5.10
N ARG A 168 -9.34 -16.35 5.32
CA ARG A 168 -10.31 -15.60 4.53
C ARG A 168 -9.68 -14.57 3.60
N CYS A 169 -8.34 -14.45 3.64
CA CYS A 169 -7.62 -13.47 2.85
C CYS A 169 -6.72 -14.14 1.82
N GLN A 170 -6.59 -13.54 0.65
CA GLN A 170 -5.48 -13.82 -0.26
C GLN A 170 -4.21 -13.20 0.30
N ARG A 171 -3.19 -14.03 0.54
CA ARG A 171 -1.95 -13.61 1.20
C ARG A 171 -0.85 -13.34 0.20
N TYR A 172 -0.16 -12.21 0.37
CA TYR A 172 1.00 -11.81 -0.41
C TYR A 172 2.16 -11.43 0.50
N SER A 173 3.30 -12.06 0.30
CA SER A 173 4.49 -11.82 1.11
C SER A 173 5.46 -10.90 0.38
N PHE A 174 5.59 -9.68 0.89
CA PHE A 174 6.54 -8.67 0.42
C PHE A 174 7.94 -9.01 0.91
N LYS A 175 8.89 -9.00 0.01
CA LYS A 175 10.28 -9.30 0.29
C LYS A 175 11.07 -8.01 0.55
N ARG A 176 12.20 -8.13 1.24
CA ARG A 176 13.19 -7.06 1.28
C ARG A 176 13.68 -6.79 -0.13
N ILE A 177 13.77 -5.52 -0.48
CA ILE A 177 14.24 -5.07 -1.79
C ILE A 177 15.75 -5.23 -1.84
N LEU A 178 16.27 -5.72 -2.96
CA LEU A 178 17.71 -5.90 -3.11
C LEU A 178 18.43 -4.55 -3.08
N PRO A 179 19.62 -4.46 -2.46
CA PRO A 179 20.39 -3.21 -2.39
C PRO A 179 20.61 -2.57 -3.77
N LYS A 180 20.92 -3.38 -4.79
CA LYS A 180 21.12 -2.87 -6.15
C LYS A 180 19.87 -2.15 -6.71
N ASP A 181 18.68 -2.68 -6.44
CA ASP A 181 17.43 -2.11 -6.93
C ASP A 181 17.11 -0.80 -6.19
N ILE A 182 17.40 -0.76 -4.88
CA ILE A 182 17.31 0.47 -4.09
C ILE A 182 18.31 1.51 -4.61
N ALA A 183 19.58 1.15 -4.80
CA ALA A 183 20.61 2.05 -5.29
C ALA A 183 20.23 2.66 -6.64
N GLN A 184 19.76 1.83 -7.58
CA GLN A 184 19.28 2.28 -8.89
C GLN A 184 18.12 3.27 -8.75
N ARG A 185 17.16 2.98 -7.87
CA ARG A 185 16.02 3.89 -7.64
C ARG A 185 16.45 5.20 -7.00
N LEU A 186 17.38 5.17 -6.04
CA LEU A 186 17.94 6.38 -5.41
C LEU A 186 18.67 7.24 -6.43
N THR A 187 19.50 6.65 -7.30
CA THR A 187 20.20 7.37 -8.38
C THR A 187 19.20 8.03 -9.33
N TYR A 188 18.14 7.31 -9.72
CA TYR A 188 17.09 7.88 -10.57
C TYR A 188 16.41 9.08 -9.90
N VAL A 189 15.99 8.94 -8.65
CA VAL A 189 15.32 10.02 -7.89
C VAL A 189 16.26 11.20 -7.70
N ALA A 190 17.54 10.97 -7.34
CA ALA A 190 18.54 12.02 -7.19
C ALA A 190 18.72 12.83 -8.49
N GLY A 191 18.78 12.16 -9.64
CA GLY A 191 18.85 12.83 -10.94
C GLY A 191 17.64 13.71 -11.22
N GLN A 192 16.43 13.25 -10.87
CA GLN A 192 15.20 14.03 -11.07
C GLN A 192 15.07 15.22 -10.12
N GLU A 193 15.64 15.12 -8.93
CA GLU A 193 15.63 16.17 -7.89
C GLU A 193 16.88 17.08 -7.95
N HIS A 194 17.78 16.85 -8.93
CA HIS A 194 19.06 17.57 -9.05
C HIS A 194 19.94 17.46 -7.79
N ILE A 195 19.90 16.29 -7.13
CA ILE A 195 20.77 15.95 -6.00
C ILE A 195 22.02 15.28 -6.56
N ASP A 196 23.19 15.77 -6.18
CA ASP A 196 24.47 15.18 -6.56
C ASP A 196 24.74 13.93 -5.71
N LEU A 197 24.44 12.76 -6.26
CA LEU A 197 24.59 11.46 -5.61
C LEU A 197 25.63 10.64 -6.37
N THR A 198 26.73 10.31 -5.69
CA THR A 198 27.76 9.43 -6.23
C THR A 198 27.30 7.97 -6.26
N ALA A 199 27.90 7.13 -7.11
CA ALA A 199 27.61 5.70 -7.15
C ALA A 199 27.87 5.02 -5.81
N ASP A 200 28.98 5.34 -5.15
CA ASP A 200 29.35 4.82 -3.83
C ASP A 200 28.36 5.28 -2.75
N GLY A 201 27.90 6.52 -2.83
CA GLY A 201 26.86 7.07 -1.97
C GLY A 201 25.54 6.31 -2.12
N ALA A 202 25.10 6.07 -3.36
CA ALA A 202 23.89 5.29 -3.64
C ALA A 202 23.98 3.86 -3.09
N GLU A 203 25.14 3.21 -3.24
CA GLU A 203 25.39 1.88 -2.71
C GLU A 203 25.36 1.87 -1.16
N LEU A 204 26.01 2.84 -0.52
CA LEU A 204 25.99 2.97 0.94
C LEU A 204 24.58 3.18 1.47
N LEU A 205 23.83 4.13 0.90
CA LEU A 205 22.44 4.41 1.32
C LEU A 205 21.54 3.19 1.12
N SER A 206 21.73 2.42 0.03
CA SER A 206 20.96 1.21 -0.23
C SER A 206 21.20 0.11 0.79
N ARG A 207 22.44 -0.05 1.27
CA ARG A 207 22.79 -0.99 2.35
C ARG A 207 22.18 -0.56 3.68
N LEU A 208 22.27 0.73 4.02
CA LEU A 208 21.67 1.29 5.22
C LEU A 208 20.14 1.21 5.23
N ALA A 209 19.51 1.26 4.07
CA ALA A 209 18.07 1.09 3.91
C ALA A 209 17.57 -0.33 4.25
N ASP A 210 18.46 -1.32 4.28
CA ASP A 210 18.16 -2.71 4.70
C ASP A 210 16.88 -3.30 4.07
N GLY A 211 16.74 -3.12 2.76
CA GLY A 211 15.60 -3.64 1.99
C GLY A 211 14.32 -2.79 2.04
N ALA A 212 14.36 -1.61 2.65
CA ALA A 212 13.24 -0.69 2.77
C ALA A 212 13.46 0.57 1.91
N LEU A 213 12.79 0.68 0.76
CA LEU A 213 12.95 1.84 -0.12
C LEU A 213 12.58 3.16 0.56
N ARG A 214 11.56 3.15 1.42
CA ARG A 214 11.16 4.34 2.19
C ARG A 214 12.31 4.90 3.01
N ASP A 215 13.07 4.02 3.67
CA ASP A 215 14.21 4.42 4.50
C ASP A 215 15.35 4.91 3.61
N GLY A 216 15.59 4.28 2.46
CA GLY A 216 16.58 4.73 1.48
C GLY A 216 16.28 6.15 0.98
N LEU A 217 15.03 6.44 0.62
CA LEU A 217 14.62 7.79 0.21
C LEU A 217 14.71 8.81 1.35
N SER A 218 14.41 8.41 2.58
CA SER A 218 14.56 9.29 3.75
C SER A 218 16.02 9.61 4.03
N LEU A 219 16.93 8.64 3.88
CA LEU A 219 18.37 8.85 4.02
C LEU A 219 18.90 9.79 2.93
N LEU A 220 18.48 9.58 1.67
CA LEU A 220 18.84 10.48 0.56
C LEU A 220 18.42 11.92 0.85
N ASP A 221 17.20 12.09 1.35
CA ASP A 221 16.63 13.39 1.71
C ASP A 221 17.45 14.10 2.80
N GLN A 222 17.86 13.36 3.83
CA GLN A 222 18.72 13.88 4.91
C GLN A 222 20.11 14.28 4.40
N CYS A 223 20.74 13.46 3.56
CA CYS A 223 22.04 13.76 2.98
C CYS A 223 21.97 15.02 2.09
N ALA A 224 20.96 15.13 1.26
CA ALA A 224 20.76 16.29 0.40
C ALA A 224 20.56 17.58 1.22
N ALA A 225 19.81 17.52 2.32
CA ALA A 225 19.62 18.66 3.22
C ALA A 225 20.90 19.07 3.97
N ALA A 226 21.82 18.14 4.20
CA ALA A 226 23.11 18.39 4.85
C ALA A 226 24.19 18.98 3.91
N GLY A 227 23.91 19.07 2.61
CA GLY A 227 24.81 19.69 1.63
C GLY A 227 25.97 18.82 1.15
N GLY A 228 25.87 17.50 1.29
CA GLY A 228 26.89 16.57 0.84
C GLY A 228 26.38 15.14 0.67
N THR A 229 26.66 14.57 -0.48
CA THR A 229 26.50 13.12 -0.77
C THR A 229 27.77 12.60 -1.42
#